data_1350940e56fb2ca1e98b848754b56e02
#
_entry.id   1350940e56fb2ca1e98b848754b56e02
#
_cell.length_a   1.000
_cell.length_b   1.000
_cell.length_c   1.000
_cell.angle_alpha   90.00
_cell.angle_beta   90.00
_cell.angle_gamma   90.00
#
_symmetry.space_group_name_H-M   'P 1'
#
loop_
_entity.id
_entity.type
_entity.pdbx_description
1 polymer ?
#
loop_
_entity_poly.entity_id
_entity_poly.type
_entity_poly.pdbx_seq_one_letter_code
_entity_poly.pdbx_strand_id
1 'polypeptide(L)'
;MDFGQFLGNDTLKAQLSAAIDAQRLTHCYLLSGPKGSGKHTLAQLLMAAMECTAAQRPCGRCSQCRKALQGIHPDIAVVDDTSRKTIPVDLIRQVCSDAYIRPNEGRRKIYLLPRAQDLGLPGQNALLKILEEPPEAVTFLRTQGELVELTTEKGRYTA
;
A
#
# COMPACT_ATOMS: atom_id res chain seq x y z
N MET A 1 -7.61 4.73 15.35
CA MET A 1 -7.64 3.60 14.40
C MET A 1 -7.79 2.31 15.19
N ASP A 2 -8.66 1.39 14.77
CA ASP A 2 -8.81 0.11 15.44
C ASP A 2 -7.98 -0.96 14.72
N PHE A 3 -6.91 -1.40 15.38
CA PHE A 3 -6.02 -2.47 14.90
C PHE A 3 -6.34 -3.84 15.53
N GLY A 4 -7.59 -4.05 16.00
CA GLY A 4 -7.97 -5.18 16.83
C GLY A 4 -7.48 -6.59 16.44
N GLN A 5 -7.15 -6.78 15.15
CA GLN A 5 -6.59 -8.05 14.65
C GLN A 5 -5.07 -8.04 14.53
N PHE A 6 -4.42 -6.87 14.71
CA PHE A 6 -2.97 -6.74 14.64
C PHE A 6 -2.37 -6.62 16.04
N LEU A 7 -1.69 -7.67 16.48
CA LEU A 7 -1.09 -7.74 17.81
C LEU A 7 0.33 -7.15 17.80
N GLY A 8 0.69 -6.45 18.87
CA GLY A 8 2.03 -5.86 19.05
C GLY A 8 2.26 -4.54 18.29
N ASN A 9 3.46 -4.04 18.36
CA ASN A 9 3.98 -2.82 17.73
C ASN A 9 3.10 -1.57 17.93
N ASP A 10 2.85 -1.22 19.19
CA ASP A 10 1.93 -0.13 19.57
C ASP A 10 2.43 1.24 19.10
N THR A 11 3.75 1.44 18.99
CA THR A 11 4.34 2.66 18.44
C THR A 11 3.95 2.86 16.98
N LEU A 12 4.09 1.83 16.14
CA LEU A 12 3.69 1.88 14.73
C LEU A 12 2.19 2.13 14.58
N LYS A 13 1.37 1.46 15.38
CA LYS A 13 -0.09 1.68 15.39
C LYS A 13 -0.45 3.13 15.72
N ALA A 14 0.20 3.72 16.73
CA ALA A 14 -0.03 5.09 17.12
C ALA A 14 0.37 6.07 16.00
N GLN A 15 1.52 5.86 15.36
CA GLN A 15 2.00 6.69 14.24
C GLN A 15 1.06 6.62 13.03
N LEU A 16 0.65 5.41 12.63
CA LEU A 16 -0.28 5.24 11.51
C LEU A 16 -1.66 5.83 11.82
N SER A 17 -2.16 5.67 13.05
CA SER A 17 -3.43 6.29 13.47
C SER A 17 -3.34 7.80 13.38
N ALA A 18 -2.30 8.41 13.91
CA ALA A 18 -2.10 9.85 13.86
C ALA A 18 -2.01 10.39 12.42
N ALA A 19 -1.32 9.67 11.52
CA ALA A 19 -1.20 10.05 10.11
C ALA A 19 -2.55 9.99 9.39
N ILE A 20 -3.35 8.94 9.63
CA ILE A 20 -4.68 8.76 9.03
C ILE A 20 -5.67 9.80 9.57
N ASP A 21 -5.68 10.05 10.87
CA ASP A 21 -6.59 11.00 11.51
C ASP A 21 -6.29 12.44 11.09
N ALA A 22 -5.00 12.76 10.94
CA ALA A 22 -4.54 14.05 10.42
C ALA A 22 -4.65 14.19 8.89
N GLN A 23 -5.10 13.17 8.17
CA GLN A 23 -5.12 13.09 6.69
C GLN A 23 -3.75 13.36 6.04
N ARG A 24 -2.66 13.12 6.76
CA ARG A 24 -1.28 13.24 6.29
C ARG A 24 -0.77 11.89 5.80
N LEU A 25 -1.42 11.38 4.75
CA LEU A 25 -1.06 10.11 4.13
C LEU A 25 0.04 10.34 3.09
N THR A 26 1.09 9.53 3.14
CA THR A 26 2.12 9.50 2.12
C THR A 26 1.63 8.71 0.89
N HIS A 27 2.27 8.95 -0.24
CA HIS A 27 1.98 8.24 -1.49
C HIS A 27 2.63 6.85 -1.55
N CYS A 28 3.54 6.54 -0.63
CA CYS A 28 4.19 5.22 -0.59
C CYS A 28 4.46 4.79 0.86
N TYR A 29 4.13 3.54 1.16
CA TYR A 29 4.47 2.86 2.42
C TYR A 29 5.24 1.58 2.11
N LEU A 30 6.34 1.37 2.81
CA LEU A 30 7.08 0.12 2.78
C LEU A 30 6.93 -0.60 4.12
N LEU A 31 6.24 -1.73 4.12
CA LEU A 31 6.08 -2.60 5.27
C LEU A 31 7.12 -3.72 5.21
N SER A 32 8.18 -3.60 5.99
CA SER A 32 9.27 -4.57 6.06
C SER A 32 9.21 -5.37 7.37
N GLY A 33 9.69 -6.60 7.33
CA GLY A 33 9.76 -7.46 8.51
C GLY A 33 9.81 -8.95 8.16
N PRO A 34 10.10 -9.83 9.12
CA PRO A 34 10.23 -11.27 8.89
C PRO A 34 8.92 -11.91 8.42
N LYS A 35 9.02 -13.11 7.84
CA LYS A 35 7.84 -13.89 7.46
C LYS A 35 6.98 -14.15 8.70
N GLY A 36 5.66 -13.97 8.57
CA GLY A 36 4.72 -14.17 9.69
C GLY A 36 4.53 -12.96 10.61
N SER A 37 5.21 -11.83 10.40
CA SER A 37 5.08 -10.62 11.25
C SER A 37 3.77 -9.84 11.06
N GLY A 38 2.81 -10.35 10.29
CA GLY A 38 1.51 -9.70 10.09
C GLY A 38 1.49 -8.54 9.08
N LYS A 39 2.54 -8.35 8.26
CA LYS A 39 2.60 -7.28 7.25
C LYS A 39 1.38 -7.23 6.33
N HIS A 40 0.91 -8.39 5.90
CA HIS A 40 -0.25 -8.46 5.01
C HIS A 40 -1.52 -7.99 5.73
N THR A 41 -1.73 -8.44 6.96
CA THR A 41 -2.86 -7.99 7.81
C THR A 41 -2.80 -6.49 8.05
N LEU A 42 -1.60 -5.96 8.36
CA LEU A 42 -1.40 -4.52 8.53
C LEU A 42 -1.71 -3.75 7.24
N ALA A 43 -1.25 -4.25 6.09
CA ALA A 43 -1.55 -3.65 4.79
C ALA A 43 -3.06 -3.60 4.52
N GLN A 44 -3.78 -4.69 4.77
CA GLN A 44 -5.24 -4.74 4.60
C GLN A 44 -5.96 -3.76 5.52
N LEU A 45 -5.58 -3.68 6.80
CA LEU A 45 -6.16 -2.72 7.74
C LEU A 45 -5.86 -1.28 7.35
N LEU A 46 -4.65 -1.01 6.87
CA LEU A 46 -4.25 0.31 6.40
C LEU A 46 -5.04 0.74 5.16
N MET A 47 -5.18 -0.13 4.17
CA MET A 47 -6.01 0.12 2.98
C MET A 47 -7.47 0.38 3.35
N ALA A 48 -8.05 -0.44 4.24
CA ALA A 48 -9.41 -0.23 4.72
C ALA A 48 -9.56 1.09 5.50
N ALA A 49 -8.54 1.51 6.26
CA ALA A 49 -8.57 2.77 6.99
C ALA A 49 -8.46 3.98 6.07
N MET A 50 -7.68 3.90 4.99
CA MET A 50 -7.55 4.97 3.99
C MET A 50 -8.86 5.24 3.27
N GLU A 51 -9.63 4.20 2.97
CA GLU A 51 -10.92 4.30 2.28
C GLU A 51 -12.11 4.50 3.24
N CYS A 52 -11.93 4.31 4.52
CA CYS A 52 -12.99 4.39 5.52
C CYS A 52 -13.62 5.81 5.59
N THR A 53 -14.95 5.87 5.56
CA THR A 53 -15.72 7.11 5.64
C THR A 53 -16.10 7.51 7.07
N ALA A 54 -15.91 6.64 8.06
CA ALA A 54 -16.24 6.88 9.46
C ALA A 54 -15.18 7.72 10.18
N ALA A 55 -15.54 8.28 11.34
CA ALA A 55 -14.61 9.01 12.20
C ALA A 55 -13.52 8.09 12.78
N GLN A 56 -13.89 6.92 13.29
CA GLN A 56 -12.94 5.88 13.70
C GLN A 56 -12.61 4.97 12.52
N ARG A 57 -11.34 4.85 12.16
CA ARG A 57 -10.85 4.15 10.95
C ARG A 57 -9.84 3.06 11.29
N PRO A 58 -9.93 1.87 10.62
CA PRO A 58 -11.06 1.39 9.86
C PRO A 58 -12.24 1.05 10.77
N CYS A 59 -13.47 1.30 10.36
CA CYS A 59 -14.65 0.94 11.16
C CYS A 59 -15.13 -0.50 10.93
N GLY A 60 -14.61 -1.18 9.92
CA GLY A 60 -14.96 -2.56 9.53
C GLY A 60 -16.38 -2.77 8.98
N ARG A 61 -17.29 -1.79 9.09
CA ARG A 61 -18.72 -1.94 8.78
C ARG A 61 -19.22 -1.06 7.62
N CYS A 62 -18.57 0.03 7.26
CA CYS A 62 -18.96 0.79 6.07
C CYS A 62 -18.66 0.01 4.79
N SER A 63 -19.30 0.38 3.67
CA SER A 63 -19.15 -0.33 2.40
C SER A 63 -17.70 -0.37 1.94
N GLN A 64 -16.96 0.73 2.08
CA GLN A 64 -15.56 0.83 1.70
C GLN A 64 -14.68 -0.13 2.51
N CYS A 65 -14.82 -0.15 3.84
CA CYS A 65 -14.07 -1.09 4.69
C CYS A 65 -14.36 -2.55 4.33
N ARG A 66 -15.65 -2.90 4.14
CA ARG A 66 -16.03 -4.28 3.79
C ARG A 66 -15.41 -4.71 2.46
N LYS A 67 -15.52 -3.87 1.42
CA LYS A 67 -14.92 -4.15 0.12
C LYS A 67 -13.40 -4.27 0.20
N ALA A 68 -12.73 -3.37 0.93
CA ALA A 68 -11.29 -3.40 1.12
C ALA A 68 -10.82 -4.67 1.84
N LEU A 69 -11.49 -5.04 2.94
CA LEU A 69 -11.15 -6.25 3.72
C LEU A 69 -11.48 -7.54 2.97
N GLN A 70 -12.46 -7.53 2.09
CA GLN A 70 -12.80 -8.66 1.21
C GLN A 70 -11.95 -8.73 -0.07
N GLY A 71 -11.10 -7.73 -0.34
CA GLY A 71 -10.27 -7.68 -1.54
C GLY A 71 -11.04 -7.42 -2.84
N ILE A 72 -12.25 -6.82 -2.76
CA ILE A 72 -13.13 -6.53 -3.91
C ILE A 72 -13.37 -5.04 -4.13
N HIS A 73 -12.56 -4.18 -3.50
CA HIS A 73 -12.69 -2.74 -3.67
C HIS A 73 -12.16 -2.32 -5.06
N PRO A 74 -12.93 -1.58 -5.88
CA PRO A 74 -12.55 -1.27 -7.26
C PRO A 74 -11.31 -0.36 -7.37
N ASP A 75 -11.02 0.42 -6.32
CA ASP A 75 -9.88 1.34 -6.28
C ASP A 75 -8.68 0.77 -5.50
N ILE A 76 -8.75 -0.52 -5.12
CA ILE A 76 -7.63 -1.23 -4.46
C ILE A 76 -7.23 -2.41 -5.34
N ALA A 77 -6.02 -2.37 -5.86
CA ALA A 77 -5.47 -3.43 -6.70
C ALA A 77 -4.28 -4.12 -6.02
N VAL A 78 -4.29 -5.46 -6.02
CA VAL A 78 -3.12 -6.26 -5.65
C VAL A 78 -2.31 -6.52 -6.91
N VAL A 79 -1.08 -6.00 -6.93
CA VAL A 79 -0.17 -6.07 -8.05
C VAL A 79 0.77 -7.25 -7.86
N ASP A 80 0.32 -8.42 -8.26
CA ASP A 80 1.06 -9.66 -8.15
C ASP A 80 0.70 -10.63 -9.27
N ASP A 81 1.64 -11.51 -9.62
CA ASP A 81 1.42 -12.66 -10.51
C ASP A 81 2.06 -13.88 -9.85
N THR A 82 1.26 -14.59 -9.06
CA THR A 82 1.72 -15.77 -8.30
C THR A 82 2.11 -16.95 -9.19
N SER A 83 1.76 -16.91 -10.48
CA SER A 83 2.18 -17.93 -11.46
C SER A 83 3.66 -17.76 -11.88
N ARG A 84 4.27 -16.60 -11.58
CA ARG A 84 5.63 -16.24 -11.95
C ARG A 84 6.51 -15.98 -10.74
N LYS A 85 7.80 -16.25 -10.90
CA LYS A 85 8.81 -15.95 -9.88
C LYS A 85 9.05 -14.45 -9.72
N THR A 86 8.92 -13.69 -10.81
CA THR A 86 9.09 -12.22 -10.83
C THR A 86 7.82 -11.54 -11.32
N ILE A 87 7.55 -10.35 -10.81
CA ILE A 87 6.42 -9.53 -11.26
C ILE A 87 6.71 -8.99 -12.66
N PRO A 88 5.84 -9.24 -13.66
CA PRO A 88 6.04 -8.76 -15.03
C PRO A 88 6.08 -7.24 -15.10
N VAL A 89 7.01 -6.68 -15.89
CA VAL A 89 7.12 -5.23 -16.08
C VAL A 89 5.87 -4.62 -16.71
N ASP A 90 5.18 -5.35 -17.56
CA ASP A 90 3.96 -4.86 -18.22
C ASP A 90 2.81 -4.67 -17.22
N LEU A 91 2.72 -5.51 -16.18
CA LEU A 91 1.77 -5.31 -15.09
C LEU A 91 2.08 -4.00 -14.34
N ILE A 92 3.35 -3.71 -14.09
CA ILE A 92 3.77 -2.45 -13.46
C ILE A 92 3.46 -1.25 -14.35
N ARG A 93 3.69 -1.34 -15.66
CA ARG A 93 3.35 -0.28 -16.62
C ARG A 93 1.85 0.00 -16.66
N GLN A 94 1.01 -1.05 -16.63
CA GLN A 94 -0.44 -0.91 -16.53
C GLN A 94 -0.85 -0.18 -15.26
N VAL A 95 -0.28 -0.55 -14.12
CA VAL A 95 -0.50 0.14 -12.84
C VAL A 95 -0.10 1.62 -12.91
N CYS A 96 1.06 1.92 -13.47
CA CYS A 96 1.52 3.30 -13.64
C CYS A 96 0.57 4.12 -14.53
N SER A 97 0.03 3.53 -15.59
CA SER A 97 -0.95 4.20 -16.46
C SER A 97 -2.30 4.39 -15.76
N ASP A 98 -2.78 3.36 -15.04
CA ASP A 98 -4.04 3.40 -14.30
C ASP A 98 -4.02 4.39 -13.15
N ALA A 99 -2.86 4.62 -12.55
CA ALA A 99 -2.69 5.53 -11.42
C ALA A 99 -3.06 7.00 -11.74
N TYR A 100 -3.02 7.41 -13.00
CA TYR A 100 -3.45 8.76 -13.44
C TYR A 100 -4.95 8.87 -13.65
N ILE A 101 -5.70 7.77 -13.59
CA ILE A 101 -7.15 7.76 -13.68
C ILE A 101 -7.73 8.01 -12.28
N ARG A 102 -8.76 8.85 -12.17
CA ARG A 102 -9.41 9.14 -10.89
C ARG A 102 -10.00 7.87 -10.24
N PRO A 103 -10.04 7.80 -8.90
CA PRO A 103 -10.75 6.72 -8.21
C PRO A 103 -12.22 6.62 -8.66
N ASN A 104 -12.76 5.40 -8.66
CA ASN A 104 -14.16 5.13 -9.03
C ASN A 104 -15.14 5.54 -7.92
N GLU A 105 -14.94 5.01 -6.72
CA GLU A 105 -15.83 5.24 -5.57
C GLU A 105 -15.08 5.56 -4.27
N GLY A 106 -13.79 5.27 -4.22
CA GLY A 106 -12.90 5.52 -3.10
C GLY A 106 -12.38 6.96 -3.06
N ARG A 107 -11.61 7.28 -2.03
CA ARG A 107 -10.93 8.57 -1.90
C ARG A 107 -9.62 8.61 -2.68
N ARG A 108 -9.05 7.44 -2.92
CA ARG A 108 -7.77 7.26 -3.62
C ARG A 108 -7.66 5.90 -4.27
N LYS A 109 -6.71 5.76 -5.18
CA LYS A 109 -6.30 4.46 -5.70
C LYS A 109 -5.16 3.90 -4.85
N ILE A 110 -5.26 2.64 -4.47
CA ILE A 110 -4.27 1.97 -3.64
C ILE A 110 -3.75 0.74 -4.37
N TYR A 111 -2.44 0.66 -4.53
CA TYR A 111 -1.77 -0.47 -5.15
C TYR A 111 -0.93 -1.21 -4.12
N LEU A 112 -1.29 -2.46 -3.83
CA LEU A 112 -0.54 -3.33 -2.94
C LEU A 112 0.41 -4.22 -3.75
N LEU A 113 1.71 -4.11 -3.49
CA LEU A 113 2.76 -4.95 -4.06
C LEU A 113 3.28 -5.90 -2.97
N PRO A 114 2.70 -7.11 -2.84
CA PRO A 114 3.02 -8.02 -1.72
C PRO A 114 4.42 -8.65 -1.83
N ARG A 115 5.01 -8.67 -3.02
CA ARG A 115 6.34 -9.23 -3.31
C ARG A 115 7.24 -8.20 -3.99
N ALA A 116 7.37 -7.00 -3.37
CA ALA A 116 8.15 -5.92 -3.97
C ALA A 116 9.61 -6.28 -4.23
N GLN A 117 10.18 -7.22 -3.48
CA GLN A 117 11.53 -7.75 -3.72
C GLN A 117 11.66 -8.56 -5.01
N ASP A 118 10.54 -9.06 -5.55
CA ASP A 118 10.52 -9.86 -6.78
C ASP A 118 10.31 -9.01 -8.05
N LEU A 119 10.40 -7.69 -7.91
CA LEU A 119 10.43 -6.76 -9.04
C LEU A 119 11.78 -6.84 -9.75
N GLY A 120 11.74 -7.18 -11.04
CA GLY A 120 12.93 -7.06 -11.89
C GLY A 120 13.31 -5.58 -12.12
N LEU A 121 14.57 -5.32 -12.48
CA LEU A 121 15.09 -3.97 -12.70
C LEU A 121 14.23 -3.09 -13.63
N PRO A 122 13.68 -3.61 -14.76
CA PRO A 122 12.77 -2.81 -15.60
C PRO A 122 11.48 -2.39 -14.88
N GLY A 123 10.93 -3.26 -14.01
CA GLY A 123 9.75 -2.97 -13.21
C GLY A 123 10.05 -1.94 -12.11
N GLN A 124 11.20 -2.04 -11.47
CA GLN A 124 11.67 -1.05 -10.49
C GLN A 124 11.81 0.33 -11.13
N ASN A 125 12.48 0.43 -12.28
CA ASN A 125 12.66 1.69 -13.01
C ASN A 125 11.31 2.29 -13.48
N ALA A 126 10.35 1.47 -13.89
CA ALA A 126 9.03 1.96 -14.25
C ALA A 126 8.27 2.53 -13.03
N LEU A 127 8.41 1.88 -11.86
CA LEU A 127 7.76 2.32 -10.63
C LEU A 127 8.39 3.59 -10.04
N LEU A 128 9.72 3.75 -10.16
CA LEU A 128 10.44 4.92 -9.63
C LEU A 128 9.87 6.23 -10.15
N LYS A 129 9.56 6.33 -11.44
CA LYS A 129 9.01 7.54 -12.05
C LYS A 129 7.73 8.03 -11.38
N ILE A 130 6.80 7.11 -11.11
CA ILE A 130 5.52 7.47 -10.47
C ILE A 130 5.68 7.69 -8.96
N LEU A 131 6.69 7.12 -8.33
CA LEU A 131 7.00 7.36 -6.92
C LEU A 131 7.68 8.71 -6.69
N GLU A 132 8.40 9.24 -7.69
CA GLU A 132 9.02 10.58 -7.62
C GLU A 132 7.98 11.68 -7.81
N GLU A 133 7.02 11.49 -8.72
CA GLU A 133 5.96 12.45 -9.05
C GLU A 133 4.58 11.76 -9.00
N PRO A 134 4.10 11.37 -7.81
CA PRO A 134 2.87 10.62 -7.68
C PRO A 134 1.64 11.49 -7.92
N PRO A 135 0.58 10.96 -8.55
CA PRO A 135 -0.72 11.62 -8.59
C PRO A 135 -1.28 11.82 -7.17
N GLU A 136 -2.04 12.90 -6.95
CA GLU A 136 -2.53 13.30 -5.62
C GLU A 136 -3.33 12.21 -4.88
N ALA A 137 -4.15 11.46 -5.61
CA ALA A 137 -5.06 10.47 -5.03
C ALA A 137 -4.55 9.03 -5.17
N VAL A 138 -3.23 8.82 -5.08
CA VAL A 138 -2.62 7.50 -5.22
C VAL A 138 -1.79 7.13 -4.01
N THR A 139 -1.81 5.86 -3.63
CA THR A 139 -0.93 5.31 -2.59
C THR A 139 -0.42 3.93 -3.01
N PHE A 140 0.89 3.75 -2.90
CA PHE A 140 1.54 2.47 -3.09
C PHE A 140 1.87 1.84 -1.74
N LEU A 141 1.43 0.61 -1.54
CA LEU A 141 1.78 -0.21 -0.38
C LEU A 141 2.70 -1.34 -0.85
N ARG A 142 3.89 -1.42 -0.31
CA ARG A 142 4.86 -2.46 -0.64
C ARG A 142 5.12 -3.29 0.60
N THR A 143 5.09 -4.61 0.46
CA THR A 143 5.52 -5.52 1.54
C THR A 143 6.71 -6.34 1.07
N GLN A 144 7.67 -6.58 1.97
CA GLN A 144 8.84 -7.41 1.65
C GLN A 144 9.35 -8.18 2.88
N GLY A 145 10.09 -9.26 2.64
CA GLY A 145 10.59 -10.15 3.68
C GLY A 145 11.75 -9.60 4.49
N GLU A 146 12.75 -9.01 3.84
CA GLU A 146 13.93 -8.40 4.43
C GLU A 146 14.23 -7.05 3.76
N LEU A 147 14.92 -6.16 4.48
CA LEU A 147 15.30 -4.85 3.97
C LEU A 147 16.27 -5.00 2.77
N VAL A 148 15.77 -4.72 1.58
CA VAL A 148 16.64 -4.33 0.46
C VAL A 148 16.59 -2.81 0.41
N GLU A 149 17.69 -2.14 0.70
CA GLU A 149 17.80 -0.70 0.58
C GLU A 149 17.53 -0.28 -0.87
N LEU A 150 16.45 0.44 -1.09
CA LEU A 150 16.25 1.17 -2.33
C LEU A 150 16.93 2.53 -2.16
N THR A 151 18.16 2.63 -2.60
CA THR A 151 18.86 3.91 -2.73
C THR A 151 18.35 4.61 -3.98
N THR A 152 17.59 5.68 -3.81
CA THR A 152 17.45 6.70 -4.86
C THR A 152 18.53 7.73 -4.65
N GLU A 153 19.07 8.32 -5.73
CA GLU A 153 20.11 9.36 -5.67
C GLU A 153 19.69 10.63 -4.89
N LYS A 154 18.43 10.73 -4.44
CA LYS A 154 17.85 11.90 -3.74
C LYS A 154 17.47 11.68 -2.27
N GLY A 155 17.84 10.59 -1.64
CA GLY A 155 17.64 10.43 -0.20
C GLY A 155 17.24 9.02 0.25
N ARG A 156 17.69 8.65 1.44
CA ARG A 156 17.23 7.46 2.15
C ARG A 156 15.87 7.76 2.78
N TYR A 157 14.86 7.05 2.40
CA TYR A 157 13.61 7.02 3.14
C TYR A 157 13.64 5.81 4.07
N THR A 158 14.08 6.01 5.31
CA THR A 158 13.86 5.07 6.40
C THR A 158 12.51 5.39 7.01
N ALA A 159 11.59 4.41 6.98
CA ALA A 159 10.35 4.46 7.74
C ALA A 159 10.61 4.08 9.20
#